data_c2052e147fe53012f851fb38a6675fd5
#
_entry.id   c2052e147fe53012f851fb38a6675fd5
#
_cell.length_a   1.000
_cell.length_b   1.000
_cell.length_c   1.000
_cell.angle_alpha   90.00
_cell.angle_beta   90.00
_cell.angle_gamma   90.00
#
_symmetry.space_group_name_H-M   'P 1'
#
loop_
_entity.id
_entity.type
_entity.pdbx_description
1 polymer ?
#
loop_
_entity_poly.entity_id
_entity_poly.type
_entity_poly.pdbx_seq_one_letter_code
_entity_poly.pdbx_strand_id
1 'polypeptide(L)'
;MSDDLATVHYRTVGGQKAPTIVRTRGHRLEGIWHSGSPMGTIINTIKGMYVLVPRNMTKAAGFYNKLMQLDNPALVIECLNGYRRKEALPSNIGKFTVPIGEVEIMQEGNDITLVTYGSNCAIATAAAQELSTMGISIELIDIQCLIPFDLNHD
;
A
#
# COMPACT_ATOMS: atom_id res chain seq x y z
N MET A 1 15.40 -11.55 3.42
CA MET A 1 14.30 -11.28 2.45
C MET A 1 14.83 -10.98 1.06
N SER A 2 15.79 -10.07 0.90
CA SER A 2 16.28 -9.61 -0.43
C SER A 2 16.95 -10.71 -1.25
N ASP A 3 17.69 -11.62 -0.63
CA ASP A 3 18.45 -12.64 -1.37
C ASP A 3 17.62 -13.89 -1.64
N ASP A 4 17.15 -14.57 -0.61
CA ASP A 4 16.50 -15.86 -0.81
C ASP A 4 15.02 -15.72 -1.18
N LEU A 5 14.20 -15.13 -0.30
CA LEU A 5 12.76 -15.09 -0.52
C LEU A 5 12.36 -14.31 -1.79
N ALA A 6 12.97 -13.15 -2.01
CA ALA A 6 12.66 -12.30 -3.15
C ALA A 6 13.17 -12.87 -4.49
N THR A 7 14.18 -13.72 -4.47
CA THR A 7 14.84 -14.18 -5.71
C THR A 7 14.60 -15.65 -6.05
N VAL A 8 13.99 -16.43 -5.16
CA VAL A 8 13.85 -17.89 -5.35
C VAL A 8 13.14 -18.24 -6.64
N HIS A 9 12.07 -17.53 -6.99
CA HIS A 9 11.31 -17.76 -8.22
C HIS A 9 12.17 -17.52 -9.47
N TYR A 10 12.93 -16.42 -9.48
CA TYR A 10 13.85 -16.10 -10.56
C TYR A 10 15.01 -17.10 -10.64
N ARG A 11 15.68 -17.39 -9.53
CA ARG A 11 16.84 -18.30 -9.46
C ARG A 11 16.50 -19.73 -9.86
N THR A 12 15.26 -20.15 -9.64
CA THR A 12 14.78 -21.49 -10.02
C THR A 12 14.11 -21.51 -11.39
N VAL A 13 14.21 -20.42 -12.16
CA VAL A 13 13.58 -20.29 -13.49
C VAL A 13 12.08 -20.61 -13.41
N GLY A 14 11.40 -20.08 -12.38
CA GLY A 14 9.97 -20.33 -12.15
C GLY A 14 9.62 -21.66 -11.50
N GLY A 15 10.62 -22.50 -11.21
CA GLY A 15 10.39 -23.85 -10.68
C GLY A 15 9.95 -23.89 -9.21
N GLN A 16 10.28 -22.87 -8.44
CA GLN A 16 9.90 -22.78 -7.04
C GLN A 16 9.13 -21.50 -6.75
N LYS A 17 7.89 -21.65 -6.33
CA LYS A 17 7.04 -20.56 -5.86
C LYS A 17 7.31 -20.28 -4.39
N ALA A 18 7.06 -19.05 -3.94
CA ALA A 18 7.21 -18.66 -2.55
C ALA A 18 6.04 -17.76 -2.09
N PRO A 19 4.81 -18.30 -1.98
CA PRO A 19 3.62 -17.56 -1.59
C PRO A 19 3.65 -17.22 -0.09
N THR A 20 4.55 -16.31 0.29
CA THR A 20 4.78 -15.91 1.67
C THR A 20 4.38 -14.46 1.87
N ILE A 21 3.53 -14.20 2.83
CA ILE A 21 3.15 -12.85 3.22
C ILE A 21 3.91 -12.46 4.48
N VAL A 22 4.87 -11.56 4.35
CA VAL A 22 5.53 -10.92 5.49
C VAL A 22 4.76 -9.67 5.85
N ARG A 23 4.16 -9.65 7.04
CA ARG A 23 3.48 -8.46 7.52
C ARG A 23 4.29 -7.78 8.60
N THR A 24 4.31 -6.46 8.55
CA THR A 24 4.90 -5.63 9.59
C THR A 24 4.04 -4.40 9.81
N ARG A 25 4.21 -3.79 10.96
CA ARG A 25 3.67 -2.47 11.24
C ARG A 25 4.73 -1.42 10.93
N GLY A 26 4.32 -0.27 10.47
CA GLY A 26 5.22 0.83 10.17
C GLY A 26 4.44 2.05 9.71
N HIS A 27 5.11 2.90 8.96
CA HIS A 27 4.52 4.11 8.40
C HIS A 27 3.73 4.93 9.44
N ARG A 28 4.33 5.07 10.62
CA ARG A 28 3.87 5.98 11.66
C ARG A 28 4.50 7.34 11.43
N LEU A 29 3.71 8.39 11.54
CA LEU A 29 4.16 9.76 11.24
C LEU A 29 4.74 10.49 12.45
N GLU A 30 4.68 9.90 13.61
CA GLU A 30 5.13 10.52 14.87
C GLU A 30 5.87 9.52 15.77
N GLY A 31 6.82 10.05 16.53
CA GLY A 31 7.63 9.28 17.46
C GLY A 31 8.82 8.57 16.79
N ILE A 32 9.82 8.22 17.59
CA ILE A 32 11.04 7.56 17.11
C ILE A 32 10.84 6.05 17.06
N TRP A 33 10.14 5.49 18.04
CA TRP A 33 9.92 4.06 18.18
C TRP A 33 8.80 3.58 17.27
N HIS A 34 9.06 2.56 16.49
CA HIS A 34 8.12 1.97 15.55
C HIS A 34 7.63 2.93 14.44
N SER A 35 8.27 4.10 14.29
CA SER A 35 7.94 5.05 13.23
C SER A 35 8.69 4.76 11.93
N GLY A 36 9.72 3.93 11.99
CA GLY A 36 10.58 3.63 10.85
C GLY A 36 9.79 3.09 9.67
N SER A 37 9.88 3.82 8.59
CA SER A 37 9.37 3.40 7.28
C SER A 37 10.52 3.52 6.29
N PRO A 38 11.49 2.58 6.31
CA PRO A 38 12.68 2.66 5.46
C PRO A 38 12.32 2.33 4.00
N MET A 39 11.30 3.00 3.45
CA MET A 39 10.76 2.72 2.12
C MET A 39 11.81 2.85 1.05
N GLY A 40 12.66 3.88 1.13
CA GLY A 40 13.77 4.04 0.19
C GLY A 40 14.72 2.85 0.18
N THR A 41 15.02 2.27 1.33
CA THR A 41 15.83 1.04 1.43
C THR A 41 15.06 -0.15 0.89
N ILE A 42 13.79 -0.33 1.29
CA ILE A 42 12.97 -1.46 0.89
C ILE A 42 12.83 -1.53 -0.63
N ILE A 43 12.39 -0.45 -1.28
CA ILE A 43 12.17 -0.42 -2.72
C ILE A 43 13.44 -0.53 -3.55
N ASN A 44 14.59 -0.13 -3.01
CA ASN A 44 15.87 -0.25 -3.70
C ASN A 44 16.55 -1.61 -3.51
N THR A 45 16.32 -2.30 -2.40
CA THR A 45 17.01 -3.56 -2.08
C THR A 45 16.15 -4.80 -2.30
N ILE A 46 14.83 -4.72 -2.12
CA ILE A 46 13.94 -5.88 -2.25
C ILE A 46 13.36 -5.92 -3.66
N LYS A 47 13.96 -6.75 -4.51
CA LYS A 47 13.47 -7.00 -5.87
C LYS A 47 12.83 -8.40 -5.91
N GLY A 48 11.67 -8.53 -6.57
CA GLY A 48 10.98 -9.83 -6.69
C GLY A 48 9.97 -10.14 -5.59
N MET A 49 9.61 -9.15 -4.78
CA MET A 49 8.48 -9.21 -3.84
C MET A 49 7.50 -8.07 -4.12
N TYR A 50 6.23 -8.31 -3.85
CA TYR A 50 5.27 -7.20 -3.76
C TYR A 50 5.55 -6.38 -2.49
N VAL A 51 5.45 -5.07 -2.58
CA VAL A 51 5.54 -4.15 -1.42
C VAL A 51 4.29 -3.29 -1.37
N LEU A 52 3.45 -3.55 -0.38
CA LEU A 52 2.13 -2.97 -0.24
C LEU A 52 2.04 -2.15 1.04
N VAL A 53 1.47 -0.95 0.94
CA VAL A 53 1.28 -0.03 2.08
C VAL A 53 -0.18 0.42 2.15
N PRO A 54 -1.08 -0.45 2.64
CA PRO A 54 -2.49 -0.12 2.72
C PRO A 54 -2.72 1.10 3.63
N ARG A 55 -3.55 2.05 3.21
CA ARG A 55 -3.86 3.26 3.98
C ARG A 55 -4.73 2.98 5.22
N ASN A 56 -5.46 1.86 5.22
CA ASN A 56 -6.34 1.44 6.32
C ASN A 56 -6.50 -0.07 6.37
N MET A 57 -7.21 -0.59 7.38
CA MET A 57 -7.35 -2.04 7.59
C MET A 57 -8.29 -2.70 6.59
N THR A 58 -9.26 -1.98 6.06
CA THR A 58 -10.12 -2.48 4.96
C THR A 58 -9.27 -2.76 3.71
N LYS A 59 -8.40 -1.83 3.32
CA LYS A 59 -7.45 -2.03 2.21
C LYS A 59 -6.47 -3.17 2.49
N ALA A 60 -5.98 -3.27 3.74
CA ALA A 60 -5.12 -4.37 4.15
C ALA A 60 -5.79 -5.73 3.95
N ALA A 61 -7.05 -5.87 4.38
CA ALA A 61 -7.82 -7.10 4.17
C ALA A 61 -7.97 -7.45 2.69
N GLY A 62 -8.25 -6.45 1.84
CA GLY A 62 -8.34 -6.64 0.39
C GLY A 62 -7.03 -7.10 -0.23
N PHE A 63 -5.90 -6.55 0.21
CA PHE A 63 -4.59 -7.02 -0.21
C PHE A 63 -4.30 -8.45 0.26
N TYR A 64 -4.60 -8.80 1.50
CA TYR A 64 -4.42 -10.17 1.98
C TYR A 64 -5.24 -11.17 1.17
N ASN A 65 -6.51 -10.86 0.89
CA ASN A 65 -7.35 -11.70 0.05
C ASN A 65 -6.78 -11.87 -1.36
N LYS A 66 -6.19 -10.80 -1.93
CA LYS A 66 -5.54 -10.87 -3.24
C LYS A 66 -4.26 -11.69 -3.20
N LEU A 67 -3.40 -11.44 -2.20
CA LEU A 67 -2.11 -12.14 -2.05
C LEU A 67 -2.27 -13.65 -1.85
N MET A 68 -3.31 -14.10 -1.16
CA MET A 68 -3.61 -15.52 -0.99
C MET A 68 -3.95 -16.24 -2.30
N GLN A 69 -4.19 -15.50 -3.38
CA GLN A 69 -4.45 -16.04 -4.73
C GLN A 69 -3.18 -16.03 -5.61
N LEU A 70 -2.05 -15.52 -5.10
CA LEU A 70 -0.82 -15.31 -5.86
C LEU A 70 0.32 -16.17 -5.34
N ASP A 71 1.30 -16.40 -6.19
CA ASP A 71 2.43 -17.28 -5.92
C ASP A 71 3.70 -16.54 -5.49
N ASN A 72 3.73 -15.22 -5.60
CA ASN A 72 4.89 -14.40 -5.28
C ASN A 72 4.88 -13.96 -3.82
N PRO A 73 6.06 -13.80 -3.22
CA PRO A 73 6.17 -13.28 -1.87
C PRO A 73 5.77 -11.80 -1.80
N ALA A 74 5.26 -11.38 -0.65
CA ALA A 74 4.84 -10.01 -0.41
C ALA A 74 5.29 -9.49 0.95
N LEU A 75 5.58 -8.19 1.00
CA LEU A 75 5.76 -7.41 2.22
C LEU A 75 4.58 -6.45 2.34
N VAL A 76 3.78 -6.59 3.40
CA VAL A 76 2.67 -5.69 3.71
C VAL A 76 3.05 -4.85 4.91
N ILE A 77 3.08 -3.53 4.73
CA ILE A 77 3.45 -2.56 5.76
C ILE A 77 2.19 -1.85 6.23
N GLU A 78 1.63 -2.32 7.33
CA GLU A 78 0.39 -1.80 7.88
C GLU A 78 0.61 -0.46 8.59
N CYS A 79 -0.31 0.46 8.42
CA CYS A 79 -0.29 1.76 9.09
C CYS A 79 -0.53 1.60 10.59
N LEU A 80 0.51 1.79 11.40
CA LEU A 80 0.43 1.61 12.86
C LEU A 80 -0.69 2.44 13.50
N ASN A 81 -0.86 3.69 13.08
CA ASN A 81 -1.90 4.58 13.58
C ASN A 81 -3.32 4.16 13.11
N GLY A 82 -3.42 3.30 12.11
CA GLY A 82 -4.68 2.78 11.57
C GLY A 82 -5.35 1.74 12.47
N TYR A 83 -4.59 1.02 13.31
CA TYR A 83 -5.12 -0.10 14.10
C TYR A 83 -6.26 0.25 15.07
N ARG A 84 -6.36 1.51 15.46
CA ARG A 84 -7.40 1.99 16.39
C ARG A 84 -8.50 2.78 15.71
N ARG A 85 -8.42 2.94 14.38
CA ARG A 85 -9.47 3.62 13.61
C ARG A 85 -10.62 2.67 13.37
N LYS A 86 -11.83 3.16 13.59
CA LYS A 86 -13.06 2.44 13.23
C LYS A 86 -13.35 2.69 11.76
N GLU A 87 -13.64 1.64 11.03
CA GLU A 87 -13.95 1.67 9.61
C GLU A 87 -15.26 0.91 9.35
N ALA A 88 -15.98 1.33 8.32
CA ALA A 88 -17.11 0.56 7.82
C ALA A 88 -16.57 -0.72 7.16
N LEU A 89 -16.99 -1.87 7.67
CA LEU A 89 -16.59 -3.15 7.12
C LEU A 89 -17.43 -3.46 5.87
N PRO A 90 -16.82 -3.72 4.71
CA PRO A 90 -17.55 -4.17 3.55
C PRO A 90 -18.31 -5.47 3.80
N SER A 91 -19.53 -5.59 3.34
CA SER A 91 -20.34 -6.81 3.51
C SER A 91 -19.72 -8.05 2.88
N ASN A 92 -18.84 -7.87 1.91
CA ASN A 92 -18.11 -8.91 1.20
C ASN A 92 -16.64 -9.03 1.61
N ILE A 93 -16.27 -8.64 2.83
CA ILE A 93 -14.86 -8.55 3.28
C ILE A 93 -14.04 -9.81 3.00
N GLY A 94 -14.63 -10.98 3.08
CA GLY A 94 -13.96 -12.26 2.77
C GLY A 94 -13.70 -12.51 1.27
N LYS A 95 -14.29 -11.70 0.39
CA LYS A 95 -14.11 -11.77 -1.08
C LYS A 95 -13.57 -10.47 -1.67
N PHE A 96 -13.62 -9.40 -0.90
CA PHE A 96 -13.10 -8.09 -1.30
C PHE A 96 -11.60 -8.18 -1.58
N THR A 97 -11.17 -7.73 -2.74
CA THR A 97 -9.75 -7.67 -3.12
C THR A 97 -9.37 -6.27 -3.53
N VAL A 98 -8.10 -5.93 -3.35
CA VAL A 98 -7.48 -4.72 -3.89
C VAL A 98 -6.49 -5.15 -4.96
N PRO A 99 -6.53 -4.56 -6.16
CA PRO A 99 -5.59 -4.89 -7.22
C PRO A 99 -4.16 -4.52 -6.80
N ILE A 100 -3.18 -5.26 -7.31
CA ILE A 100 -1.76 -5.02 -7.06
C ILE A 100 -1.15 -4.33 -8.27
N GLY A 101 -0.42 -3.24 -8.02
CA GLY A 101 0.19 -2.44 -9.09
C GLY A 101 -0.77 -1.48 -9.76
N GLU A 102 -1.83 -1.12 -9.08
CA GLU A 102 -2.77 -0.08 -9.52
C GLU A 102 -2.87 0.99 -8.45
N VAL A 103 -2.91 2.25 -8.86
CA VAL A 103 -3.19 3.38 -7.97
C VAL A 103 -4.71 3.51 -7.75
N GLU A 104 -5.11 4.24 -6.74
CA GLU A 104 -6.51 4.56 -6.49
C GLU A 104 -6.71 6.06 -6.47
N ILE A 105 -7.56 6.55 -7.35
CA ILE A 105 -8.04 7.94 -7.30
C ILE A 105 -9.06 8.01 -6.16
N MET A 106 -8.63 8.55 -5.02
CA MET A 106 -9.50 8.71 -3.84
C MET A 106 -10.47 9.86 -3.99
N GLN A 107 -10.07 10.87 -4.74
CA GLN A 107 -10.85 12.08 -5.02
C GLN A 107 -10.42 12.66 -6.36
N GLU A 108 -11.38 13.01 -7.20
CA GLU A 108 -11.15 13.73 -8.44
C GLU A 108 -10.92 15.21 -8.17
N GLY A 109 -10.09 15.88 -8.98
CA GLY A 109 -9.80 17.30 -8.89
C GLY A 109 -9.10 17.85 -10.12
N ASN A 110 -9.06 19.20 -10.26
CA ASN A 110 -8.57 19.81 -11.48
C ASN A 110 -7.44 20.85 -11.27
N ASP A 111 -7.17 21.27 -10.03
CA ASP A 111 -6.19 22.33 -9.78
C ASP A 111 -4.83 21.78 -9.36
N ILE A 112 -4.81 20.75 -8.49
CA ILE A 112 -3.59 20.15 -7.97
C ILE A 112 -3.78 18.64 -7.83
N THR A 113 -2.83 17.85 -8.33
CA THR A 113 -2.75 16.41 -8.07
C THR A 113 -1.84 16.18 -6.86
N LEU A 114 -2.40 15.53 -5.83
CA LEU A 114 -1.67 15.14 -4.61
C LEU A 114 -1.52 13.63 -4.56
N VAL A 115 -0.29 13.16 -4.76
CA VAL A 115 0.04 11.72 -4.76
C VAL A 115 0.66 11.34 -3.42
N THR A 116 0.14 10.29 -2.79
CA THR A 116 0.63 9.84 -1.49
C THR A 116 0.34 8.35 -1.26
N TYR A 117 0.64 7.84 -0.07
CA TYR A 117 0.34 6.46 0.31
C TYR A 117 0.26 6.27 1.84
N GLY A 118 -0.34 5.19 2.26
CA GLY A 118 -0.36 4.73 3.64
C GLY A 118 -0.98 5.75 4.61
N SER A 119 -0.33 6.00 5.74
CA SER A 119 -0.84 6.91 6.79
C SER A 119 -1.03 8.35 6.31
N ASN A 120 -0.27 8.78 5.30
CA ASN A 120 -0.37 10.14 4.75
C ASN A 120 -1.70 10.39 4.05
N CYS A 121 -2.36 9.35 3.54
CA CYS A 121 -3.66 9.51 2.87
C CYS A 121 -4.69 10.19 3.74
N ALA A 122 -4.69 9.91 5.05
CA ALA A 122 -5.63 10.55 5.98
C ALA A 122 -5.35 12.05 6.15
N ILE A 123 -4.07 12.43 6.21
CA ILE A 123 -3.66 13.83 6.31
C ILE A 123 -3.98 14.55 5.00
N ALA A 124 -3.65 13.92 3.87
CA ALA A 124 -3.92 14.47 2.56
C ALA A 124 -5.43 14.68 2.31
N THR A 125 -6.28 13.74 2.77
CA THR A 125 -7.73 13.88 2.69
C THR A 125 -8.22 15.09 3.51
N ALA A 126 -7.71 15.27 4.73
CA ALA A 126 -8.09 16.41 5.55
C ALA A 126 -7.64 17.74 4.91
N ALA A 127 -6.40 17.79 4.38
CA ALA A 127 -5.89 18.96 3.68
C ALA A 127 -6.70 19.28 2.41
N ALA A 128 -7.08 18.27 1.63
CA ALA A 128 -7.91 18.43 0.45
C ALA A 128 -9.30 19.00 0.79
N GLN A 129 -9.89 18.55 1.89
CA GLN A 129 -11.16 19.10 2.40
C GLN A 129 -11.02 20.57 2.81
N GLU A 130 -9.94 20.94 3.49
CA GLU A 130 -9.68 22.33 3.86
C GLU A 130 -9.48 23.22 2.62
N LEU A 131 -8.68 22.78 1.66
CA LEU A 131 -8.42 23.48 0.41
C LEU A 131 -9.70 23.67 -0.43
N SER A 132 -10.60 22.69 -0.39
CA SER A 132 -11.89 22.82 -1.09
C SER A 132 -12.74 23.98 -0.57
N THR A 133 -12.62 24.33 0.72
CA THR A 133 -13.30 25.52 1.28
C THR A 133 -12.73 26.84 0.76
N MET A 134 -11.50 26.81 0.24
CA MET A 134 -10.83 27.94 -0.40
C MET A 134 -11.04 27.97 -1.93
N GLY A 135 -11.84 27.05 -2.45
CA GLY A 135 -12.14 26.95 -3.89
C GLY A 135 -11.06 26.23 -4.70
N ILE A 136 -10.14 25.48 -4.04
CA ILE A 136 -9.08 24.71 -4.71
C ILE A 136 -9.52 23.26 -4.81
N SER A 137 -9.55 22.72 -6.02
CA SER A 137 -9.96 21.35 -6.35
C SER A 137 -8.74 20.42 -6.40
N ILE A 138 -8.68 19.47 -5.47
CA ILE A 138 -7.55 18.54 -5.32
C ILE A 138 -7.93 17.17 -5.89
N GLU A 139 -7.14 16.68 -6.85
CA GLU A 139 -7.07 15.25 -7.16
C GLU A 139 -6.18 14.55 -6.14
N LEU A 140 -6.69 13.51 -5.49
CA LEU A 140 -5.95 12.77 -4.47
C LEU A 140 -5.76 11.33 -4.91
N ILE A 141 -4.50 10.91 -5.04
CA ILE A 141 -4.11 9.57 -5.49
C ILE A 141 -3.40 8.82 -4.36
N ASP A 142 -3.89 7.61 -4.06
CA ASP A 142 -3.23 6.64 -3.18
C ASP A 142 -2.44 5.63 -4.02
N ILE A 143 -1.12 5.65 -3.92
CA ILE A 143 -0.24 4.69 -4.61
C ILE A 143 -0.49 3.26 -4.11
N GLN A 144 -0.78 3.07 -2.86
CA GLN A 144 -1.09 1.81 -2.15
C GLN A 144 -0.14 0.62 -2.42
N CYS A 145 0.45 0.50 -3.60
CA CYS A 145 1.41 -0.53 -3.98
C CYS A 145 2.72 0.12 -4.46
N LEU A 146 3.83 -0.14 -3.76
CA LEU A 146 5.13 0.43 -4.11
C LEU A 146 5.92 -0.45 -5.08
N ILE A 147 5.70 -1.77 -5.03
CA ILE A 147 6.27 -2.75 -5.96
C ILE A 147 5.19 -3.81 -6.27
N PRO A 148 4.79 -3.96 -7.52
CA PRO A 148 5.05 -3.05 -8.63
C PRO A 148 4.36 -1.70 -8.44
N PHE A 149 4.96 -0.65 -8.97
CA PHE A 149 4.32 0.65 -9.06
C PHE A 149 3.43 0.66 -10.31
N ASP A 150 2.31 1.31 -10.22
CA ASP A 150 1.34 1.61 -11.27
C ASP A 150 1.58 0.92 -12.65
N LEU A 151 1.04 -0.28 -12.81
CA LEU A 151 1.24 -1.08 -14.03
C LEU A 151 0.47 -0.55 -15.23
N ASN A 152 -0.59 0.22 -14.99
CA ASN A 152 -1.46 0.74 -16.04
C ASN A 152 -0.97 2.10 -16.58
N HIS A 153 -0.14 2.80 -15.82
CA HIS A 153 0.39 4.14 -16.17
C HIS A 153 -0.70 5.20 -16.41
N ASP A 154 -1.80 5.10 -15.64
CA ASP A 154 -2.95 6.02 -15.73
C ASP A 154 -2.73 7.32 -14.92
#